data_af47f8ca66b657fba8b5e21d227af789
#
_entry.id   af47f8ca66b657fba8b5e21d227af789
#
_cell.length_a   1.000
_cell.length_b   1.000
_cell.length_c   1.000
_cell.angle_alpha   90.00
_cell.angle_beta   90.00
_cell.angle_gamma   90.00
#
_symmetry.space_group_name_H-M   'P 1'
#
loop_
_entity.id
_entity.type
_entity.pdbx_description
1 polymer ?
#
loop_
_entity_poly.entity_id
_entity_poly.type
_entity_poly.pdbx_seq_one_letter_code
_entity_poly.pdbx_strand_id
1 'polypeptide(L)'
;LAKFRRNLVLKNMFENNYINSNWYNKLINEEIILNKNKKIYLEDAQYFVEDVRKNVIQTFSYDEIYKKGFNINTPINLEFQKKATDALRNGLISYDHRKGWNGPLINKSLNKNWNKNLEKFKLEKSINWYLAIVKKVNKFSAIIETEDNLEGIIEYKDISWTKKQFRDFSS
;
A
#
# COMPACT_ATOMS: atom_id res chain seq x y z
N LEU A 1 27.98 -6.23 12.02
CA LEU A 1 29.03 -5.31 11.54
C LEU A 1 28.97 -3.96 12.28
N ALA A 2 27.80 -3.28 12.37
CA ALA A 2 27.65 -1.96 12.99
C ALA A 2 28.07 -1.93 14.47
N LYS A 3 27.63 -2.93 15.26
CA LYS A 3 27.97 -3.05 16.68
C LYS A 3 29.47 -3.22 16.88
N PHE A 4 30.10 -4.04 16.05
CA PHE A 4 31.55 -4.23 16.10
C PHE A 4 32.29 -2.91 15.82
N ARG A 5 31.93 -2.17 14.79
CA ARG A 5 32.56 -0.91 14.43
C ARG A 5 32.36 0.17 15.52
N ARG A 6 31.17 0.27 16.08
CA ARG A 6 30.91 1.17 17.24
C ARG A 6 31.81 0.83 18.41
N ASN A 7 31.90 -0.44 18.77
CA ASN A 7 32.69 -0.89 19.93
C ASN A 7 34.20 -0.64 19.73
N LEU A 8 34.67 -0.77 18.48
CA LEU A 8 36.05 -0.40 18.15
C LEU A 8 36.31 1.11 18.34
N VAL A 9 35.38 1.96 17.89
CA VAL A 9 35.48 3.41 18.11
C VAL A 9 35.44 3.75 19.59
N LEU A 10 34.52 3.16 20.36
CA LEU A 10 34.44 3.36 21.82
C LEU A 10 35.75 2.92 22.54
N LYS A 11 36.35 1.82 22.10
CA LYS A 11 37.64 1.38 22.62
C LYS A 11 38.75 2.41 22.37
N ASN A 12 38.84 2.91 21.13
CA ASN A 12 39.83 3.95 20.78
C ASN A 12 39.61 5.25 21.57
N MET A 13 38.34 5.64 21.78
CA MET A 13 38.02 6.80 22.60
C MET A 13 38.41 6.64 24.07
N PHE A 14 38.26 5.42 24.61
CA PHE A 14 38.69 5.11 25.97
C PHE A 14 40.23 5.10 26.10
N GLU A 15 40.94 4.45 25.17
CA GLU A 15 42.40 4.37 25.16
C GLU A 15 43.06 5.74 25.00
N ASN A 16 42.41 6.68 24.30
CA ASN A 16 42.87 8.06 24.13
C ASN A 16 42.31 9.05 25.18
N ASN A 17 41.69 8.55 26.27
CA ASN A 17 41.16 9.33 27.37
C ASN A 17 40.01 10.32 27.00
N TYR A 18 39.33 10.11 25.89
CA TYR A 18 38.15 10.91 25.50
C TYR A 18 36.91 10.55 26.32
N ILE A 19 36.83 9.30 26.82
CA ILE A 19 35.78 8.80 27.69
C ILE A 19 36.39 8.03 28.86
N ASN A 20 35.73 8.08 30.02
CA ASN A 20 36.16 7.30 31.20
C ASN A 20 35.61 5.86 31.17
N SER A 21 36.09 5.00 32.08
CA SER A 21 35.74 3.59 32.16
C SER A 21 34.24 3.38 32.38
N ASN A 22 33.57 4.24 33.18
CA ASN A 22 32.13 4.13 33.46
C ASN A 22 31.31 4.35 32.17
N TRP A 23 31.61 5.38 31.39
CA TRP A 23 30.97 5.64 30.11
C TRP A 23 31.29 4.53 29.09
N TYR A 24 32.53 4.06 29.02
CA TYR A 24 32.89 2.97 28.12
C TYR A 24 32.07 1.72 28.40
N ASN A 25 32.00 1.28 29.67
CA ASN A 25 31.21 0.09 30.07
C ASN A 25 29.71 0.23 29.82
N LYS A 26 29.17 1.43 29.99
CA LYS A 26 27.78 1.72 29.69
C LYS A 26 27.50 1.61 28.20
N LEU A 27 28.27 2.34 27.37
CA LEU A 27 28.02 2.48 25.94
C LEU A 27 28.27 1.20 25.14
N ILE A 28 29.21 0.34 25.56
CA ILE A 28 29.50 -0.92 24.88
C ILE A 28 28.33 -1.93 24.99
N ASN A 29 27.55 -1.83 26.06
CA ASN A 29 26.40 -2.68 26.33
C ASN A 29 25.09 -2.10 25.78
N GLU A 30 25.08 -0.85 25.37
CA GLU A 30 23.89 -0.20 24.82
C GLU A 30 23.50 -0.78 23.47
N GLU A 31 22.21 -0.95 23.23
CA GLU A 31 21.72 -1.40 21.93
C GLU A 31 21.75 -0.29 20.88
N ILE A 32 22.03 -0.66 19.63
CA ILE A 32 21.96 0.30 18.52
C ILE A 32 20.50 0.43 18.09
N ILE A 33 19.88 1.52 18.46
CA ILE A 33 18.54 1.85 18.01
C ILE A 33 18.64 2.50 16.63
N LEU A 34 18.15 1.80 15.62
CA LEU A 34 18.03 2.37 14.27
C LEU A 34 16.75 3.18 14.19
N ASN A 35 16.89 4.48 14.15
CA ASN A 35 15.78 5.35 13.81
C ASN A 35 15.51 5.24 12.30
N LYS A 36 14.66 4.29 11.93
CA LYS A 36 14.14 4.23 10.55
C LYS A 36 13.23 5.46 10.39
N ASN A 37 13.73 6.50 9.76
CA ASN A 37 12.89 7.58 9.27
C ASN A 37 11.82 6.95 8.38
N LYS A 38 10.64 6.73 8.93
CA LYS A 38 9.47 6.35 8.13
C LYS A 38 9.24 7.53 7.20
N LYS A 39 9.52 7.34 5.92
CA LYS A 39 9.04 8.29 4.92
C LYS A 39 7.53 8.36 5.13
N ILE A 40 7.03 9.52 5.52
CA ILE A 40 5.59 9.75 5.64
C ILE A 40 5.07 9.82 4.20
N TYR A 41 4.58 8.69 3.71
CA TYR A 41 3.82 8.66 2.47
C TYR A 41 2.39 9.02 2.82
N LEU A 42 1.94 10.15 2.33
CA LEU A 42 0.53 10.54 2.38
C LEU A 42 -0.18 9.81 1.24
N GLU A 43 -0.76 8.66 1.53
CA GLU A 43 -1.38 7.78 0.52
C GLU A 43 -2.40 8.53 -0.35
N ASP A 44 -3.22 9.39 0.26
CA ASP A 44 -4.23 10.17 -0.46
C ASP A 44 -3.66 11.33 -1.30
N ALA A 45 -2.41 11.71 -1.11
CA ALA A 45 -1.78 12.85 -1.81
C ALA A 45 -0.71 12.43 -2.83
N GLN A 46 -0.48 11.16 -3.07
CA GLN A 46 0.62 10.68 -3.93
C GLN A 46 0.54 11.23 -5.35
N TYR A 47 -0.64 11.23 -5.96
CA TYR A 47 -0.83 11.78 -7.31
C TYR A 47 -0.57 13.28 -7.35
N PHE A 48 -1.05 14.02 -6.35
CA PHE A 48 -0.81 15.46 -6.24
C PHE A 48 0.68 15.75 -6.07
N VAL A 49 1.37 15.04 -5.17
CA VAL A 49 2.81 15.19 -4.94
C VAL A 49 3.61 14.89 -6.21
N GLU A 50 3.22 13.87 -6.97
CA GLU A 50 3.88 13.54 -8.24
C GLU A 50 3.64 14.62 -9.32
N ASP A 51 2.46 15.20 -9.35
CA ASP A 51 2.16 16.31 -10.26
C ASP A 51 2.97 17.56 -9.91
N VAL A 52 3.03 17.91 -8.63
CA VAL A 52 3.91 18.98 -8.12
C VAL A 52 5.37 18.71 -8.49
N ARG A 53 5.85 17.47 -8.29
CA ARG A 53 7.23 17.10 -8.65
C ARG A 53 7.51 17.32 -10.14
N LYS A 54 6.59 16.91 -11.01
CA LYS A 54 6.71 17.12 -12.47
C LYS A 54 6.77 18.59 -12.83
N ASN A 55 5.89 19.41 -12.27
CA ASN A 55 5.85 20.84 -12.52
C ASN A 55 7.15 21.55 -12.04
N VAL A 56 7.64 21.16 -10.87
CA VAL A 56 8.88 21.73 -10.32
C VAL A 56 10.10 21.34 -11.18
N ILE A 57 10.17 20.09 -11.69
CA ILE A 57 11.26 19.65 -12.58
C ILE A 57 11.23 20.40 -13.92
N GLN A 58 10.06 20.79 -14.43
CA GLN A 58 9.96 21.61 -15.64
C GLN A 58 10.48 23.04 -15.43
N THR A 59 10.35 23.57 -14.22
CA THR A 59 10.79 24.93 -13.90
C THR A 59 12.25 24.98 -13.46
N PHE A 60 12.68 24.00 -12.68
CA PHE A 60 14.03 23.84 -12.17
C PHE A 60 14.61 22.54 -12.71
N SER A 61 15.89 22.49 -13.05
CA SER A 61 16.51 21.27 -13.52
C SER A 61 16.46 20.17 -12.42
N TYR A 62 16.48 18.91 -12.85
CA TYR A 62 16.54 17.75 -11.95
C TYR A 62 17.68 17.87 -10.92
N ASP A 63 18.86 18.28 -11.39
CA ASP A 63 20.05 18.46 -10.55
C ASP A 63 19.88 19.53 -9.49
N GLU A 64 19.21 20.62 -9.81
CA GLU A 64 18.94 21.69 -8.83
C GLU A 64 18.02 21.19 -7.71
N ILE A 65 16.95 20.50 -8.05
CA ILE A 65 15.96 20.01 -7.09
C ILE A 65 16.59 19.02 -6.10
N TYR A 66 17.33 18.04 -6.61
CA TYR A 66 17.86 16.96 -5.77
C TYR A 66 19.20 17.26 -5.10
N LYS A 67 19.97 18.24 -5.61
CA LYS A 67 21.26 18.60 -5.01
C LYS A 67 21.19 19.82 -4.07
N LYS A 68 20.26 20.76 -4.31
CA LYS A 68 20.15 21.99 -3.51
C LYS A 68 19.19 21.91 -2.33
N GLY A 69 18.30 20.88 -2.28
CA GLY A 69 17.37 20.69 -1.17
C GLY A 69 16.27 21.74 -1.10
N PHE A 70 15.28 21.66 -2.00
CA PHE A 70 14.13 22.57 -2.01
C PHE A 70 13.08 22.18 -0.95
N ASN A 71 12.52 23.20 -0.31
CA ASN A 71 11.27 23.07 0.44
C ASN A 71 10.12 23.62 -0.42
N ILE A 72 9.18 22.76 -0.76
CA ILE A 72 8.05 23.10 -1.62
C ILE A 72 6.79 23.15 -0.76
N ASN A 73 6.24 24.34 -0.55
CA ASN A 73 4.99 24.52 0.14
C ASN A 73 3.83 24.51 -0.87
N THR A 74 2.81 23.72 -0.59
CA THR A 74 1.63 23.59 -1.44
C THR A 74 0.36 23.88 -0.65
N PRO A 75 -0.70 24.38 -1.28
CA PRO A 75 -1.98 24.69 -0.61
C PRO A 75 -2.85 23.45 -0.39
N ILE A 76 -2.32 22.22 -0.53
CA ILE A 76 -3.11 21.00 -0.38
C ILE A 76 -3.71 20.89 1.02
N ASN A 77 -4.99 20.60 1.09
CA ASN A 77 -5.67 20.20 2.32
C ASN A 77 -5.96 18.70 2.25
N LEU A 78 -5.33 17.93 3.14
CA LEU A 78 -5.41 16.46 3.13
C LEU A 78 -6.82 15.93 3.41
N GLU A 79 -7.60 16.62 4.22
CA GLU A 79 -8.98 16.24 4.49
C GLU A 79 -9.85 16.39 3.24
N PHE A 80 -9.72 17.52 2.53
CA PHE A 80 -10.42 17.71 1.27
C PHE A 80 -9.94 16.77 0.18
N GLN A 81 -8.64 16.48 0.14
CA GLN A 81 -8.09 15.50 -0.80
C GLN A 81 -8.70 14.10 -0.59
N LYS A 82 -8.80 13.67 0.66
CA LYS A 82 -9.47 12.40 1.00
C LYS A 82 -10.93 12.38 0.57
N LYS A 83 -11.69 13.43 0.91
CA LYS A 83 -13.09 13.55 0.50
C LYS A 83 -13.26 13.53 -1.03
N ALA A 84 -12.36 14.18 -1.76
CA ALA A 84 -12.37 14.17 -3.23
C ALA A 84 -12.09 12.78 -3.79
N THR A 85 -11.12 12.07 -3.23
CA THR A 85 -10.79 10.69 -3.60
C THR A 85 -11.98 9.76 -3.35
N ASP A 86 -12.62 9.86 -2.19
CA ASP A 86 -13.81 9.06 -1.84
C ASP A 86 -14.98 9.38 -2.77
N ALA A 87 -15.21 10.65 -3.08
CA ALA A 87 -16.28 11.08 -4.01
C ALA A 87 -16.03 10.53 -5.42
N LEU A 88 -14.80 10.60 -5.92
CA LEU A 88 -14.43 10.03 -7.22
C LEU A 88 -14.65 8.52 -7.25
N ARG A 89 -14.17 7.79 -6.24
CA ARG A 89 -14.36 6.33 -6.12
C ARG A 89 -15.82 5.94 -6.12
N ASN A 90 -16.63 6.60 -5.29
CA ASN A 90 -18.07 6.36 -5.23
C ASN A 90 -18.76 6.67 -6.56
N GLY A 91 -18.34 7.71 -7.26
CA GLY A 91 -18.82 8.03 -8.60
C GLY A 91 -18.50 6.93 -9.62
N LEU A 92 -17.27 6.41 -9.61
CA LEU A 92 -16.82 5.32 -10.48
C LEU A 92 -17.56 4.01 -10.17
N ILE A 93 -17.76 3.67 -8.90
CA ILE A 93 -18.55 2.50 -8.48
C ILE A 93 -19.98 2.62 -8.96
N SER A 94 -20.61 3.78 -8.77
CA SER A 94 -21.98 4.04 -9.24
C SER A 94 -22.09 3.96 -10.76
N TYR A 95 -21.06 4.42 -11.48
CA TYR A 95 -21.02 4.30 -12.94
C TYR A 95 -20.90 2.83 -13.37
N ASP A 96 -20.01 2.05 -12.73
CA ASP A 96 -19.81 0.64 -13.03
C ASP A 96 -21.07 -0.17 -12.75
N HIS A 97 -21.75 0.07 -11.63
CA HIS A 97 -23.03 -0.56 -11.32
C HIS A 97 -24.12 -0.27 -12.37
N ARG A 98 -24.13 0.95 -12.93
CA ARG A 98 -25.10 1.27 -14.03
C ARG A 98 -24.76 0.54 -15.33
N LYS A 99 -23.48 0.35 -15.63
CA LYS A 99 -23.02 -0.39 -16.81
C LYS A 99 -23.28 -1.89 -16.68
N GLY A 100 -23.27 -2.40 -15.46
CA GLY A 100 -23.42 -3.81 -15.15
C GLY A 100 -22.08 -4.55 -15.19
N TRP A 101 -22.12 -5.81 -14.81
CA TRP A 101 -20.90 -6.61 -14.66
C TRP A 101 -20.27 -6.99 -16.00
N ASN A 102 -18.98 -6.77 -16.10
CA ASN A 102 -18.19 -6.99 -17.32
C ASN A 102 -17.50 -8.36 -17.39
N GLY A 103 -17.73 -9.23 -16.42
CA GLY A 103 -17.10 -10.56 -16.33
C GLY A 103 -16.02 -10.66 -15.25
N PRO A 104 -15.52 -11.87 -15.02
CA PRO A 104 -14.45 -12.11 -14.06
C PRO A 104 -13.12 -11.53 -14.56
N LEU A 105 -12.23 -11.14 -13.65
CA LEU A 105 -10.88 -10.67 -14.00
C LEU A 105 -10.06 -11.73 -14.72
N ILE A 106 -10.25 -12.99 -14.34
CA ILE A 106 -9.62 -14.16 -14.95
C ILE A 106 -10.63 -15.28 -14.95
N ASN A 107 -10.84 -15.89 -16.10
CA ASN A 107 -11.62 -17.11 -16.23
C ASN A 107 -10.66 -18.31 -16.17
N LYS A 108 -10.45 -18.88 -14.97
CA LYS A 108 -9.57 -20.04 -14.78
C LYS A 108 -10.21 -21.05 -13.83
N SER A 109 -10.03 -22.34 -14.15
CA SER A 109 -10.32 -23.43 -13.25
C SER A 109 -9.51 -23.32 -11.94
N LEU A 110 -10.11 -23.75 -10.84
CA LEU A 110 -9.58 -23.75 -9.49
C LEU A 110 -8.27 -24.56 -9.39
N ASN A 111 -7.12 -23.88 -9.54
CA ASN A 111 -5.82 -24.45 -9.21
C ASN A 111 -5.39 -24.01 -7.80
N LYS A 112 -4.72 -24.88 -7.04
CA LYS A 112 -4.24 -24.61 -5.68
C LYS A 112 -3.37 -23.34 -5.53
N ASN A 113 -2.90 -22.73 -6.63
CA ASN A 113 -2.04 -21.55 -6.67
C ASN A 113 -2.71 -20.35 -7.38
N TRP A 114 -4.02 -20.22 -7.29
CA TRP A 114 -4.76 -19.14 -7.94
C TRP A 114 -4.28 -17.73 -7.49
N ASN A 115 -3.88 -17.58 -6.21
CA ASN A 115 -3.40 -16.33 -5.60
C ASN A 115 -2.18 -15.77 -6.33
N LYS A 116 -1.24 -16.63 -6.79
CA LYS A 116 -0.03 -16.19 -7.50
C LYS A 116 -0.33 -15.54 -8.85
N ASN A 117 -1.45 -15.89 -9.47
CA ASN A 117 -1.87 -15.32 -10.75
C ASN A 117 -2.52 -13.93 -10.59
N LEU A 118 -2.88 -13.55 -9.37
CA LEU A 118 -3.53 -12.27 -9.07
C LEU A 118 -2.56 -11.13 -8.75
N GLU A 119 -1.26 -11.39 -8.69
CA GLU A 119 -0.27 -10.32 -8.43
C GLU A 119 -0.38 -9.13 -9.39
N LYS A 120 -0.85 -9.37 -10.61
CA LYS A 120 -1.08 -8.32 -11.62
C LYS A 120 -2.28 -7.41 -11.30
N PHE A 121 -3.18 -7.86 -10.44
CA PHE A 121 -4.43 -7.17 -10.08
C PHE A 121 -4.42 -6.65 -8.64
N LYS A 122 -3.23 -6.47 -8.05
CA LYS A 122 -3.13 -5.93 -6.70
C LYS A 122 -3.91 -4.64 -6.58
N LEU A 123 -4.88 -4.64 -5.68
CA LEU A 123 -5.63 -3.46 -5.33
C LEU A 123 -4.76 -2.51 -4.49
N GLU A 124 -4.97 -1.21 -4.64
CA GLU A 124 -4.36 -0.23 -3.74
C GLU A 124 -4.84 -0.49 -2.30
N LYS A 125 -3.93 -0.38 -1.33
CA LYS A 125 -4.23 -0.61 0.09
C LYS A 125 -5.33 0.28 0.65
N SER A 126 -5.57 1.42 0.01
CA SER A 126 -6.62 2.38 0.38
C SER A 126 -8.03 1.95 -0.08
N ILE A 127 -8.14 0.84 -0.83
CA ILE A 127 -9.41 0.28 -1.28
C ILE A 127 -9.72 -0.94 -0.41
N ASN A 128 -10.84 -0.90 0.33
CA ASN A 128 -11.30 -2.01 1.17
C ASN A 128 -12.01 -3.10 0.34
N TRP A 129 -11.40 -3.52 -0.76
CA TRP A 129 -11.87 -4.62 -1.57
C TRP A 129 -10.88 -5.76 -1.52
N TYR A 130 -11.38 -6.96 -1.66
CA TYR A 130 -10.60 -8.17 -1.67
C TYR A 130 -10.74 -8.87 -3.00
N LEU A 131 -9.65 -9.38 -3.52
CA LEU A 131 -9.70 -10.32 -4.63
C LEU A 131 -10.18 -11.67 -4.09
N ALA A 132 -11.16 -12.25 -4.76
CA ALA A 132 -11.75 -13.50 -4.33
C ALA A 132 -12.01 -14.42 -5.52
N ILE A 133 -11.98 -15.72 -5.26
CA ILE A 133 -12.37 -16.74 -6.20
C ILE A 133 -13.71 -17.37 -5.77
N VAL A 134 -14.58 -17.64 -6.73
CA VAL A 134 -15.84 -18.35 -6.48
C VAL A 134 -15.55 -19.85 -6.40
N LYS A 135 -15.75 -20.45 -5.23
CA LYS A 135 -15.56 -21.90 -5.01
C LYS A 135 -16.79 -22.73 -5.36
N LYS A 136 -17.96 -22.23 -4.99
CA LYS A 136 -19.21 -22.93 -5.19
C LYS A 136 -20.35 -21.97 -5.40
N VAL A 137 -21.18 -22.26 -6.36
CA VAL A 137 -22.40 -21.51 -6.65
C VAL A 137 -23.61 -22.29 -6.18
N ASN A 138 -24.46 -21.65 -5.38
CA ASN A 138 -25.76 -22.13 -4.95
C ASN A 138 -26.87 -21.33 -5.62
N LYS A 139 -28.13 -21.73 -5.43
CA LYS A 139 -29.28 -21.04 -6.07
C LYS A 139 -29.39 -19.56 -5.72
N PHE A 140 -29.04 -19.15 -4.49
CA PHE A 140 -29.21 -17.76 -3.98
C PHE A 140 -27.95 -17.19 -3.35
N SER A 141 -26.85 -17.91 -3.42
CA SER A 141 -25.57 -17.49 -2.82
C SER A 141 -24.40 -18.11 -3.56
N ALA A 142 -23.22 -17.50 -3.40
CA ALA A 142 -21.95 -18.10 -3.80
C ALA A 142 -20.98 -18.13 -2.62
N ILE A 143 -20.25 -19.23 -2.51
CA ILE A 143 -19.14 -19.35 -1.55
C ILE A 143 -17.88 -18.90 -2.26
N ILE A 144 -17.17 -17.97 -1.64
CA ILE A 144 -15.94 -17.38 -2.15
C ILE A 144 -14.78 -17.66 -1.19
N GLU A 145 -13.57 -17.60 -1.71
CA GLU A 145 -12.33 -17.57 -0.92
C GLU A 145 -11.54 -16.33 -1.33
N THR A 146 -11.13 -15.53 -0.35
CA THR A 146 -10.31 -14.35 -0.58
C THR A 146 -8.83 -14.71 -0.76
N GLU A 147 -8.01 -13.75 -1.22
CA GLU A 147 -6.56 -13.89 -1.36
C GLU A 147 -5.85 -14.26 -0.03
N ASP A 148 -6.45 -13.92 1.11
CA ASP A 148 -5.97 -14.25 2.45
C ASP A 148 -6.47 -15.62 2.96
N ASN A 149 -7.06 -16.44 2.09
CA ASN A 149 -7.68 -17.74 2.38
C ASN A 149 -8.86 -17.67 3.37
N LEU A 150 -9.53 -16.54 3.45
CA LEU A 150 -10.77 -16.40 4.23
C LEU A 150 -11.96 -16.82 3.36
N GLU A 151 -12.82 -17.69 3.89
CA GLU A 151 -14.07 -18.04 3.23
C GLU A 151 -15.15 -16.99 3.54
N GLY A 152 -15.93 -16.66 2.53
CA GLY A 152 -17.06 -15.74 2.61
C GLY A 152 -18.25 -16.21 1.80
N ILE A 153 -19.39 -15.61 2.04
CA ILE A 153 -20.63 -15.87 1.30
C ILE A 153 -21.09 -14.55 0.67
N ILE A 154 -21.37 -14.59 -0.63
CA ILE A 154 -22.03 -13.50 -1.36
C ILE A 154 -23.50 -13.88 -1.54
N GLU A 155 -24.41 -13.05 -1.09
CA GLU A 155 -25.85 -13.24 -1.30
C GLU A 155 -26.33 -12.58 -2.59
N TYR A 156 -27.48 -13.00 -3.09
CA TYR A 156 -28.07 -12.45 -4.33
C TYR A 156 -28.27 -10.93 -4.25
N LYS A 157 -28.63 -10.40 -3.08
CA LYS A 157 -28.81 -8.95 -2.88
C LYS A 157 -27.52 -8.14 -3.19
N ASP A 158 -26.36 -8.74 -2.91
CA ASP A 158 -25.06 -8.08 -3.07
C ASP A 158 -24.62 -8.01 -4.54
N ILE A 159 -25.15 -8.93 -5.38
CA ILE A 159 -24.85 -8.96 -6.82
C ILE A 159 -26.03 -8.51 -7.70
N SER A 160 -27.14 -8.09 -7.13
CA SER A 160 -28.34 -7.72 -7.89
C SER A 160 -28.09 -6.60 -8.93
N TRP A 161 -27.12 -5.72 -8.67
CA TRP A 161 -26.70 -4.67 -9.59
C TRP A 161 -26.10 -5.21 -10.90
N THR A 162 -25.56 -6.44 -10.90
CA THR A 162 -24.95 -7.08 -12.09
C THR A 162 -25.99 -7.46 -13.13
N LYS A 163 -27.28 -7.51 -12.75
CA LYS A 163 -28.40 -8.00 -13.56
C LYS A 163 -28.22 -9.46 -14.01
N LYS A 164 -27.35 -10.21 -13.36
CA LYS A 164 -27.05 -11.62 -13.62
C LYS A 164 -27.63 -12.52 -12.52
N GLN A 165 -27.85 -13.78 -12.82
CA GLN A 165 -28.17 -14.82 -11.84
C GLN A 165 -26.91 -15.60 -11.46
N PHE A 166 -26.90 -16.23 -10.29
CA PHE A 166 -25.74 -17.01 -9.86
C PHE A 166 -25.32 -18.11 -10.86
N ARG A 167 -26.25 -18.70 -11.57
CA ARG A 167 -25.96 -19.67 -12.63
C ARG A 167 -25.05 -19.11 -13.74
N ASP A 168 -25.07 -17.81 -13.94
CA ASP A 168 -24.29 -17.14 -14.99
C ASP A 168 -22.81 -16.98 -14.57
N PHE A 169 -22.46 -17.30 -13.32
CA PHE A 169 -21.12 -17.25 -12.77
C PHE A 169 -20.48 -18.65 -12.59
N SER A 170 -21.19 -19.71 -12.96
CA SER A 170 -20.78 -21.11 -12.75
C SER A 170 -20.02 -21.73 -13.94
N SER A 171 -19.61 -20.92 -14.91
CA SER A 171 -18.91 -21.42 -16.11
C SER A 171 -17.41 -21.48 -15.97
#